data_ce860765038f1cf507b1bcec5e93a23b
#
_entry.id   ce860765038f1cf507b1bcec5e93a23b
#
_cell.length_a   1.000
_cell.length_b   1.000
_cell.length_c   1.000
_cell.angle_alpha   90.00
_cell.angle_beta   90.00
_cell.angle_gamma   90.00
#
_symmetry.space_group_name_H-M   'P 1'
#
loop_
_entity.id
_entity.type
_entity.pdbx_description
1 polymer ?
#
loop_
_entity_poly.entity_id
_entity_poly.type
_entity_poly.pdbx_seq_one_letter_code
_entity_poly.pdbx_strand_id
1 'polypeptide(L)'
;GLSAGRVQSVAVKMICDRENEIRAFVSQEYWSIDGKFSANGERKTFAAKLNTVDGEKPELKNKEQADEILKRLEGAEFVIDKVKKSVHRKSPAAPFTTSTLQQEASRRLSFQARRTMKTAQELYEGVEINDMGQTGLITYMRTDSLRISDEARAAAYDFIRKKYGDKYIPDTPKKYKTKGNAQDAHEAIRPTHPEVTPDMVKASGVTSDQYKLYKLIWERFIASQMSNCLMDTVSVDISANGCNFKATGYSVKFDGFTVLYEEAKDDEGEKKNVLPPIKSGDSIKVRNLEGNQHFTQPPARYTEATLVKAFEETGIGRPSTYATIIGTLTKRKYITRSGKYLVPTPIAFDATDLLMKYFSDIMDIKFTAKMETRLDDIAEAGADWHKVVKDYYDPIMAELKAATQDNEEKTDIKCPDCGEFMVKKSGRFGEYLFCHKCNKSHNMNEKESDVKCPNCGANMILKEGKYGKYLACPNAACGTKMQEGDVVSDQKCPSCGGITLLKTGKFGKYLKCTKCGATKSLNEYAGICPKCHKPTQKMTSKKGTVYYGCSGYPACDFISWD
;
A
#
# COMPACT_ATOMS: atom_id res chain seq x y z
N GLY A 1 -14.27 -3.92 -7.52
CA GLY A 1 -14.79 -2.86 -6.68
C GLY A 1 -13.69 -2.17 -5.90
N LEU A 2 -13.93 -0.93 -5.50
CA LEU A 2 -13.05 -0.20 -4.58
C LEU A 2 -13.08 -0.86 -3.19
N SER A 3 -12.01 -0.71 -2.43
CA SER A 3 -11.96 -1.22 -1.06
C SER A 3 -11.27 -0.23 -0.16
N ALA A 4 -11.84 -0.02 1.00
CA ALA A 4 -11.29 0.79 2.07
C ALA A 4 -10.67 -0.09 3.16
N GLY A 5 -9.79 0.50 3.93
CA GLY A 5 -9.22 -0.11 5.12
C GLY A 5 -8.48 0.97 5.89
N ARG A 6 -8.68 1.04 7.18
CA ARG A 6 -8.22 2.12 8.06
C ARG A 6 -6.80 2.64 7.73
N VAL A 7 -5.78 1.83 7.90
CA VAL A 7 -4.39 2.22 7.64
C VAL A 7 -4.10 2.42 6.16
N GLN A 8 -4.66 1.56 5.31
CA GLN A 8 -4.49 1.59 3.87
C GLN A 8 -5.07 2.87 3.24
N SER A 9 -6.25 3.30 3.67
CA SER A 9 -6.91 4.49 3.12
C SER A 9 -6.13 5.76 3.46
N VAL A 10 -5.65 5.87 4.70
CA VAL A 10 -4.78 6.98 5.12
C VAL A 10 -3.46 6.97 4.35
N ALA A 11 -2.86 5.79 4.11
CA ALA A 11 -1.65 5.68 3.30
C ALA A 11 -1.86 6.15 1.85
N VAL A 12 -3.00 5.81 1.22
CA VAL A 12 -3.37 6.33 -0.10
C VAL A 12 -3.51 7.85 -0.05
N LYS A 13 -4.23 8.37 0.95
CA LYS A 13 -4.41 9.82 1.14
C LYS A 13 -3.09 10.55 1.24
N MET A 14 -2.14 10.08 2.05
CA MET A 14 -0.81 10.70 2.17
C MET A 14 -0.11 10.84 0.83
N ILE A 15 -0.22 9.83 -0.04
CA ILE A 15 0.39 9.84 -1.37
C ILE A 15 -0.36 10.79 -2.30
N CYS A 16 -1.70 10.82 -2.25
CA CYS A 16 -2.53 11.75 -3.02
C CYS A 16 -2.30 13.21 -2.60
N ASP A 17 -2.23 13.48 -1.29
CA ASP A 17 -1.96 14.82 -0.75
C ASP A 17 -0.59 15.32 -1.24
N ARG A 18 0.46 14.48 -1.19
CA ARG A 18 1.78 14.81 -1.73
C ARG A 18 1.74 15.12 -3.23
N GLU A 19 0.99 14.37 -4.00
CA GLU A 19 0.84 14.64 -5.42
C GLU A 19 0.07 15.94 -5.68
N ASN A 20 -0.93 16.27 -4.85
CA ASN A 20 -1.65 17.55 -4.91
C ASN A 20 -0.73 18.72 -4.53
N GLU A 21 0.11 18.56 -3.50
CA GLU A 21 1.15 19.55 -3.16
C GLU A 21 2.08 19.81 -4.35
N ILE A 22 2.52 18.74 -5.04
CA ILE A 22 3.40 18.85 -6.21
C ILE A 22 2.68 19.58 -7.37
N ARG A 23 1.41 19.26 -7.63
CA ARG A 23 0.62 19.88 -8.69
C ARG A 23 0.30 21.35 -8.43
N ALA A 24 0.08 21.70 -7.17
CA ALA A 24 -0.20 23.07 -6.75
C ALA A 24 1.07 23.92 -6.58
N PHE A 25 2.25 23.29 -6.63
CA PHE A 25 3.51 23.98 -6.38
C PHE A 25 3.82 24.98 -7.49
N VAL A 26 4.09 26.21 -7.08
CA VAL A 26 4.55 27.28 -7.97
C VAL A 26 6.04 27.51 -7.72
N SER A 27 6.85 27.20 -8.73
CA SER A 27 8.30 27.41 -8.65
C SER A 27 8.64 28.90 -8.56
N GLN A 28 9.49 29.25 -7.61
CA GLN A 28 9.98 30.62 -7.40
C GLN A 28 11.45 30.70 -7.75
N GLU A 29 11.81 31.71 -8.50
CA GLU A 29 13.19 32.04 -8.82
C GLU A 29 13.88 32.63 -7.60
N TYR A 30 15.13 32.22 -7.38
CA TYR A 30 16.02 32.83 -6.43
C TYR A 30 17.48 32.73 -6.93
N TRP A 31 18.34 33.58 -6.40
CA TRP A 31 19.74 33.64 -6.80
C TRP A 31 20.66 33.40 -5.61
N SER A 32 21.84 32.83 -5.88
CA SER A 32 22.94 32.76 -4.95
C SER A 32 24.20 33.39 -5.57
N ILE A 33 25.08 33.89 -4.75
CA ILE A 33 26.40 34.36 -5.20
C ILE A 33 27.45 33.44 -4.60
N ASP A 34 28.19 32.77 -5.48
CA ASP A 34 29.24 31.85 -5.11
C ASP A 34 30.60 32.44 -5.53
N GLY A 35 31.56 32.41 -4.62
CA GLY A 35 32.91 32.87 -4.86
C GLY A 35 33.93 31.73 -4.85
N LYS A 36 34.91 31.82 -5.76
CA LYS A 36 36.13 31.01 -5.71
C LYS A 36 37.28 31.90 -5.27
N PHE A 37 37.94 31.54 -4.19
CA PHE A 37 38.98 32.30 -3.54
C PHE A 37 40.27 31.50 -3.49
N SER A 38 41.42 32.21 -3.42
CA SER A 38 42.73 31.59 -3.16
C SER A 38 43.47 32.38 -2.10
N ALA A 39 44.17 31.69 -1.20
CA ALA A 39 45.09 32.33 -0.27
C ALA A 39 46.28 33.00 -1.01
N ASN A 40 46.87 34.03 -0.43
CA ASN A 40 48.03 34.72 -1.03
C ASN A 40 49.18 33.73 -1.29
N GLY A 41 49.63 33.70 -2.54
CA GLY A 41 50.73 32.83 -2.98
C GLY A 41 50.32 31.39 -3.35
N GLU A 42 49.05 30.98 -3.13
CA GLU A 42 48.58 29.63 -3.44
C GLU A 42 47.82 29.57 -4.76
N ARG A 43 47.99 28.45 -5.50
CA ARG A 43 47.22 28.15 -6.71
C ARG A 43 45.89 27.44 -6.39
N LYS A 44 45.81 26.81 -5.21
CA LYS A 44 44.59 26.09 -4.81
C LYS A 44 43.46 27.05 -4.46
N THR A 45 42.30 26.78 -4.99
CA THR A 45 41.09 27.56 -4.73
C THR A 45 40.15 26.82 -3.80
N PHE A 46 39.36 27.56 -3.04
CA PHE A 46 38.27 27.08 -2.23
C PHE A 46 36.99 27.87 -2.54
N ALA A 47 35.85 27.27 -2.32
CA ALA A 47 34.55 27.88 -2.55
C ALA A 47 34.01 28.52 -1.26
N ALA A 48 33.38 29.69 -1.39
CA ALA A 48 32.60 30.33 -0.35
C ALA A 48 31.31 30.89 -0.94
N LYS A 49 30.23 30.90 -0.16
CA LYS A 49 28.93 31.42 -0.56
C LYS A 49 28.62 32.71 0.16
N LEU A 50 27.97 33.65 -0.52
CA LEU A 50 27.46 34.87 0.10
C LEU A 50 26.50 34.48 1.23
N ASN A 51 26.76 34.98 2.42
CA ASN A 51 26.02 34.66 3.64
C ASN A 51 25.20 35.84 4.14
N THR A 52 25.80 37.04 4.22
CA THR A 52 25.09 38.26 4.61
C THR A 52 25.53 39.43 3.76
N VAL A 53 24.67 40.44 3.62
CA VAL A 53 24.90 41.76 3.06
C VAL A 53 24.50 42.77 4.12
N ASP A 54 25.41 43.65 4.51
CA ASP A 54 25.24 44.65 5.59
C ASP A 54 24.69 44.03 6.90
N GLY A 55 25.10 42.77 7.19
CA GLY A 55 24.73 42.00 8.38
C GLY A 55 23.44 41.17 8.26
N GLU A 56 22.65 41.35 7.20
CA GLU A 56 21.39 40.64 6.99
C GLU A 56 21.54 39.55 5.92
N LYS A 57 20.73 38.51 6.03
CA LYS A 57 20.68 37.42 5.03
C LYS A 57 19.98 37.94 3.77
N PRO A 58 20.65 37.99 2.61
CA PRO A 58 20.06 38.53 1.39
C PRO A 58 19.02 37.56 0.82
N GLU A 59 17.86 38.10 0.39
CA GLU A 59 16.90 37.42 -0.44
C GLU A 59 17.00 37.89 -1.88
N LEU A 60 17.76 37.19 -2.70
CA LEU A 60 17.96 37.54 -4.10
C LEU A 60 16.90 36.89 -4.96
N LYS A 61 15.91 37.67 -5.41
CA LYS A 61 14.72 37.16 -6.13
C LYS A 61 14.85 37.20 -7.65
N ASN A 62 15.83 37.97 -8.16
CA ASN A 62 16.07 38.17 -9.59
C ASN A 62 17.55 38.43 -9.87
N LYS A 63 17.86 38.43 -11.17
CA LYS A 63 19.22 38.66 -11.65
C LYS A 63 19.75 40.04 -11.30
N GLU A 64 18.91 41.06 -11.38
CA GLU A 64 19.27 42.47 -11.14
C GLU A 64 19.84 42.65 -9.73
N GLN A 65 19.22 42.05 -8.73
CA GLN A 65 19.70 42.10 -7.33
C GLN A 65 21.02 41.36 -7.16
N ALA A 66 21.25 40.26 -7.85
CA ALA A 66 22.52 39.55 -7.83
C ALA A 66 23.63 40.37 -8.52
N ASP A 67 23.33 40.98 -9.67
CA ASP A 67 24.24 41.81 -10.44
C ASP A 67 24.63 43.07 -9.68
N GLU A 68 23.71 43.68 -8.91
CA GLU A 68 24.00 44.83 -8.05
C GLU A 68 25.07 44.51 -6.99
N ILE A 69 24.92 43.37 -6.33
CA ILE A 69 25.91 42.91 -5.34
C ILE A 69 27.24 42.57 -6.02
N LEU A 70 27.22 41.92 -7.18
CA LEU A 70 28.45 41.63 -7.93
C LEU A 70 29.18 42.90 -8.32
N LYS A 71 28.51 43.95 -8.78
CA LYS A 71 29.07 45.28 -9.06
C LYS A 71 29.65 45.92 -7.82
N ARG A 72 28.98 45.83 -6.66
CA ARG A 72 29.48 46.31 -5.37
C ARG A 72 30.81 45.66 -4.96
N LEU A 73 31.03 44.43 -5.42
CA LEU A 73 32.22 43.62 -5.13
C LEU A 73 33.33 43.75 -6.19
N GLU A 74 33.06 44.41 -7.30
CA GLU A 74 34.11 44.68 -8.33
C GLU A 74 35.25 45.52 -7.75
N GLY A 75 36.46 44.99 -7.84
CA GLY A 75 37.66 45.65 -7.31
C GLY A 75 37.74 45.70 -5.78
N ALA A 76 36.82 45.08 -5.05
CA ALA A 76 36.85 45.06 -3.59
C ALA A 76 38.02 44.22 -3.05
N GLU A 77 38.58 44.64 -1.95
CA GLU A 77 39.58 43.88 -1.19
C GLU A 77 38.84 42.88 -0.26
N PHE A 78 39.18 41.59 -0.38
CA PHE A 78 38.61 40.54 0.44
C PHE A 78 39.55 40.17 1.57
N VAL A 79 39.02 40.21 2.79
CA VAL A 79 39.77 39.91 4.02
C VAL A 79 39.09 38.81 4.79
N ILE A 80 39.88 37.95 5.40
CA ILE A 80 39.36 36.92 6.31
C ILE A 80 39.10 37.56 7.68
N ASP A 81 37.84 37.74 8.02
CA ASP A 81 37.45 38.28 9.32
C ASP A 81 37.69 37.29 10.44
N LYS A 82 37.19 36.06 10.23
CA LYS A 82 37.16 35.07 11.30
C LYS A 82 37.41 33.66 10.77
N VAL A 83 38.26 32.94 11.48
CA VAL A 83 38.48 31.50 11.27
C VAL A 83 38.10 30.77 12.55
N LYS A 84 37.03 29.98 12.48
CA LYS A 84 36.55 29.14 13.59
C LYS A 84 36.94 27.69 13.32
N LYS A 85 37.77 27.13 14.19
CA LYS A 85 38.11 25.68 14.18
C LYS A 85 37.33 24.98 15.28
N SER A 86 36.74 23.82 14.96
CA SER A 86 36.06 22.99 15.94
C SER A 86 36.18 21.51 15.57
N VAL A 87 36.03 20.67 16.57
CA VAL A 87 35.95 19.21 16.35
C VAL A 87 34.50 18.82 16.39
N HIS A 88 33.98 18.35 15.25
CA HIS A 88 32.65 17.78 15.16
C HIS A 88 32.70 16.27 15.42
N ARG A 89 31.85 15.81 16.34
CA ARG A 89 31.71 14.39 16.68
C ARG A 89 30.48 13.84 15.97
N LYS A 90 30.69 13.00 14.96
CA LYS A 90 29.60 12.28 14.26
C LYS A 90 29.39 10.94 14.98
N SER A 91 28.23 10.74 15.56
CA SER A 91 27.86 9.48 16.22
C SER A 91 27.36 8.45 15.21
N PRO A 92 27.60 7.17 15.44
CA PRO A 92 27.01 6.11 14.63
C PRO A 92 25.50 6.08 14.82
N ALA A 93 24.82 5.66 13.76
CA ALA A 93 23.38 5.43 13.81
C ALA A 93 23.05 4.17 14.62
N ALA A 94 21.84 4.13 15.19
CA ALA A 94 21.36 2.98 15.97
C ALA A 94 21.31 1.70 15.12
N PRO A 95 21.32 0.52 15.73
CA PRO A 95 21.00 -0.74 15.06
C PRO A 95 19.63 -0.66 14.39
N PHE A 96 19.34 -1.56 13.47
CA PHE A 96 18.11 -1.51 12.73
C PHE A 96 16.86 -1.85 13.57
N THR A 97 15.83 -1.06 13.36
CA THR A 97 14.43 -1.46 13.54
C THR A 97 13.89 -1.96 12.20
N THR A 98 12.69 -2.53 12.17
CA THR A 98 12.02 -2.91 10.91
C THR A 98 11.92 -1.73 9.94
N SER A 99 11.54 -0.56 10.43
CA SER A 99 11.40 0.66 9.62
C SER A 99 12.73 1.08 9.01
N THR A 100 13.77 1.22 9.82
CA THR A 100 15.08 1.68 9.34
C THR A 100 15.76 0.66 8.44
N LEU A 101 15.54 -0.65 8.66
CA LEU A 101 16.02 -1.71 7.77
C LEU A 101 15.37 -1.61 6.39
N GLN A 102 14.05 -1.43 6.32
CA GLN A 102 13.35 -1.27 5.05
C GLN A 102 13.80 -0.01 4.31
N GLN A 103 14.01 1.09 5.02
CA GLN A 103 14.52 2.34 4.46
C GLN A 103 15.91 2.16 3.83
N GLU A 104 16.87 1.62 4.58
CA GLU A 104 18.24 1.43 4.10
C GLU A 104 18.37 0.36 3.01
N ALA A 105 17.62 -0.74 3.12
CA ALA A 105 17.55 -1.75 2.06
C ALA A 105 16.97 -1.17 0.76
N SER A 106 15.98 -0.28 0.86
CA SER A 106 15.44 0.42 -0.31
C SER A 106 16.47 1.37 -0.95
N ARG A 107 17.19 2.15 -0.12
CA ARG A 107 18.19 3.12 -0.62
C ARG A 107 19.42 2.45 -1.22
N ARG A 108 19.99 1.46 -0.53
CA ARG A 108 21.28 0.86 -0.90
C ARG A 108 21.18 -0.34 -1.80
N LEU A 109 20.14 -1.17 -1.62
CA LEU A 109 19.99 -2.43 -2.32
C LEU A 109 18.89 -2.37 -3.38
N SER A 110 18.12 -1.27 -3.44
CA SER A 110 16.91 -1.14 -4.26
C SER A 110 15.90 -2.25 -3.96
N PHE A 111 15.86 -2.74 -2.73
CA PHE A 111 14.92 -3.75 -2.29
C PHE A 111 13.59 -3.09 -1.94
N GLN A 112 12.52 -3.68 -2.44
CA GLN A 112 11.17 -3.34 -1.99
C GLN A 112 10.96 -3.84 -0.55
N ALA A 113 10.13 -3.15 0.23
CA ALA A 113 9.84 -3.51 1.61
C ALA A 113 9.42 -4.99 1.78
N ARG A 114 8.61 -5.50 0.85
CA ARG A 114 8.21 -6.92 0.85
C ARG A 114 9.39 -7.87 0.62
N ARG A 115 10.29 -7.51 -0.31
CA ARG A 115 11.51 -8.31 -0.58
C ARG A 115 12.43 -8.28 0.63
N THR A 116 12.64 -7.12 1.23
CA THR A 116 13.43 -6.96 2.45
C THR A 116 12.91 -7.86 3.57
N MET A 117 11.59 -7.82 3.85
CA MET A 117 11.00 -8.60 4.93
C MET A 117 11.01 -10.11 4.65
N LYS A 118 10.83 -10.53 3.39
CA LYS A 118 10.96 -11.95 3.01
C LYS A 118 12.38 -12.44 3.25
N THR A 119 13.38 -11.72 2.76
CA THR A 119 14.78 -12.08 2.93
C THR A 119 15.21 -12.06 4.40
N ALA A 120 14.73 -11.07 5.18
CA ALA A 120 14.99 -11.02 6.62
C ALA A 120 14.36 -12.22 7.35
N GLN A 121 13.17 -12.67 6.96
CA GLN A 121 12.54 -13.86 7.49
C GLN A 121 13.39 -15.10 7.23
N GLU A 122 13.90 -15.27 6.02
CA GLU A 122 14.79 -16.38 5.65
C GLU A 122 16.08 -16.38 6.50
N LEU A 123 16.68 -15.20 6.71
CA LEU A 123 17.88 -15.07 7.56
C LEU A 123 17.61 -15.37 9.04
N TYR A 124 16.41 -15.04 9.52
CA TYR A 124 15.98 -15.33 10.89
C TYR A 124 15.67 -16.80 11.10
N GLU A 125 14.93 -17.44 10.19
CA GLU A 125 14.58 -18.86 10.26
C GLU A 125 15.79 -19.78 10.10
N GLY A 126 16.82 -19.26 9.44
CA GLY A 126 18.12 -19.91 9.28
C GLY A 126 18.45 -20.22 7.83
N VAL A 127 19.72 -20.20 7.56
CA VAL A 127 20.35 -20.60 6.30
C VAL A 127 21.52 -21.53 6.60
N GLU A 128 21.91 -22.33 5.62
CA GLU A 128 23.05 -23.22 5.75
C GLU A 128 24.35 -22.42 5.78
N ILE A 129 25.12 -22.53 6.84
CA ILE A 129 26.43 -21.88 7.00
C ILE A 129 27.49 -22.94 7.17
N ASN A 130 28.59 -22.82 6.40
CA ASN A 130 29.71 -23.73 6.50
C ASN A 130 30.19 -23.86 7.96
N ASP A 131 30.45 -25.06 8.41
CA ASP A 131 30.90 -25.43 9.76
C ASP A 131 29.88 -25.15 10.89
N MET A 132 28.70 -24.55 10.60
CA MET A 132 27.68 -24.25 11.60
C MET A 132 26.33 -24.94 11.32
N GLY A 133 26.12 -25.42 10.07
CA GLY A 133 24.84 -25.98 9.64
C GLY A 133 23.74 -24.92 9.54
N GLN A 134 22.49 -25.33 9.69
CA GLN A 134 21.32 -24.48 9.64
C GLN A 134 21.33 -23.45 10.78
N THR A 135 21.61 -22.19 10.48
CA THR A 135 21.84 -21.15 11.49
C THR A 135 20.95 -19.92 11.23
N GLY A 136 20.21 -19.47 12.24
CA GLY A 136 19.53 -18.19 12.24
C GLY A 136 20.53 -17.05 12.40
N LEU A 137 20.72 -16.27 11.35
CA LEU A 137 21.79 -15.26 11.28
C LEU A 137 21.44 -13.92 11.91
N ILE A 138 20.15 -13.62 12.11
CA ILE A 138 19.69 -12.33 12.65
C ILE A 138 18.67 -12.55 13.76
N THR A 139 18.51 -11.55 14.63
CA THR A 139 17.42 -11.48 15.60
C THR A 139 16.08 -11.25 14.89
N TYR A 140 14.98 -11.35 15.64
CA TYR A 140 13.63 -11.18 15.09
C TYR A 140 13.46 -9.83 14.38
N MET A 141 13.05 -9.86 13.12
CA MET A 141 13.07 -8.72 12.21
C MET A 141 11.84 -7.81 12.30
N ARG A 142 10.81 -8.16 13.06
CA ARG A 142 9.63 -7.29 13.27
C ARG A 142 9.71 -6.66 14.64
N THR A 143 10.48 -5.60 14.74
CA THR A 143 10.75 -4.90 16.00
C THR A 143 10.95 -3.40 15.76
N ASP A 144 10.53 -2.61 16.70
CA ASP A 144 10.84 -1.18 16.84
C ASP A 144 11.81 -0.91 17.99
N SER A 145 12.25 -1.96 18.69
CA SER A 145 13.23 -1.89 19.76
C SER A 145 14.62 -1.57 19.24
N LEU A 146 15.35 -0.77 20.01
CA LEU A 146 16.79 -0.50 19.82
C LEU A 146 17.66 -1.17 20.91
N ARG A 147 17.05 -2.02 21.74
CA ARG A 147 17.74 -2.73 22.79
C ARG A 147 18.75 -3.72 22.22
N ILE A 148 19.87 -3.86 22.92
CA ILE A 148 20.92 -4.84 22.61
C ILE A 148 21.28 -5.52 23.91
N SER A 149 21.39 -6.86 23.91
CA SER A 149 21.85 -7.59 25.09
C SER A 149 23.32 -7.30 25.39
N ASP A 150 23.71 -7.49 26.65
CA ASP A 150 25.10 -7.24 27.07
C ASP A 150 26.05 -8.27 26.45
N GLU A 151 25.62 -9.52 26.24
CA GLU A 151 26.38 -10.54 25.54
C GLU A 151 26.66 -10.15 24.08
N ALA A 152 25.64 -9.68 23.36
CA ALA A 152 25.81 -9.25 21.98
C ALA A 152 26.74 -8.04 21.84
N ARG A 153 26.68 -7.13 22.82
CA ARG A 153 27.59 -5.99 22.89
C ARG A 153 29.03 -6.42 23.15
N ALA A 154 29.22 -7.35 24.10
CA ALA A 154 30.54 -7.89 24.40
C ALA A 154 31.17 -8.60 23.19
N ALA A 155 30.41 -9.45 22.51
CA ALA A 155 30.84 -10.12 21.29
C ALA A 155 31.21 -9.12 20.17
N ALA A 156 30.41 -8.04 20.01
CA ALA A 156 30.73 -6.98 19.05
C ALA A 156 32.05 -6.25 19.40
N TYR A 157 32.26 -5.94 20.70
CA TYR A 157 33.50 -5.30 21.14
C TYR A 157 34.73 -6.18 20.94
N ASP A 158 34.61 -7.49 21.18
CA ASP A 158 35.71 -8.44 20.94
C ASP A 158 36.05 -8.52 19.44
N PHE A 159 35.02 -8.51 18.57
CA PHE A 159 35.23 -8.43 17.12
C PHE A 159 35.92 -7.12 16.71
N ILE A 160 35.41 -5.96 17.20
CA ILE A 160 35.95 -4.64 16.89
C ILE A 160 37.42 -4.56 17.34
N ARG A 161 37.73 -5.02 18.56
CA ARG A 161 39.10 -5.05 19.10
C ARG A 161 40.04 -5.82 18.21
N LYS A 162 39.66 -7.05 17.82
CA LYS A 162 40.47 -7.90 16.96
C LYS A 162 40.70 -7.32 15.57
N LYS A 163 39.69 -6.71 14.99
CA LYS A 163 39.74 -6.28 13.59
C LYS A 163 40.25 -4.84 13.40
N TYR A 164 39.90 -3.92 14.30
CA TYR A 164 40.13 -2.48 14.16
C TYR A 164 41.03 -1.90 15.28
N GLY A 165 41.12 -2.57 16.42
CA GLY A 165 41.89 -2.14 17.60
C GLY A 165 41.05 -1.36 18.62
N ASP A 166 41.64 -1.18 19.83
CA ASP A 166 40.94 -0.62 21.00
C ASP A 166 40.39 0.80 20.81
N LYS A 167 41.05 1.64 20.01
CA LYS A 167 40.60 3.00 19.74
C LYS A 167 39.24 3.11 19.06
N TYR A 168 38.77 2.01 18.43
CA TYR A 168 37.45 1.96 17.81
C TYR A 168 36.34 1.53 18.77
N ILE A 169 36.66 1.19 20.02
CA ILE A 169 35.70 0.91 21.09
C ILE A 169 35.42 2.23 21.82
N PRO A 170 34.15 2.62 22.00
CA PRO A 170 33.83 3.84 22.72
C PRO A 170 34.13 3.72 24.23
N ASP A 171 34.58 4.80 24.85
CA ASP A 171 34.88 4.86 26.30
C ASP A 171 33.66 4.49 27.17
N THR A 172 32.46 4.79 26.67
CA THR A 172 31.20 4.44 27.31
C THR A 172 30.29 3.70 26.33
N PRO A 173 29.63 2.61 26.76
CA PRO A 173 28.70 1.87 25.91
C PRO A 173 27.65 2.76 25.29
N LYS A 174 27.41 2.62 23.99
CA LYS A 174 26.37 3.35 23.28
C LYS A 174 25.01 2.91 23.79
N LYS A 175 24.18 3.90 24.12
CA LYS A 175 22.76 3.70 24.49
C LYS A 175 21.90 4.42 23.47
N TYR A 176 21.02 3.67 22.83
CA TYR A 176 20.05 4.17 21.88
C TYR A 176 18.67 4.19 22.56
N LYS A 177 18.02 5.36 22.54
CA LYS A 177 16.67 5.48 23.13
C LYS A 177 15.64 5.00 22.13
N THR A 178 14.85 4.05 22.53
CA THR A 178 13.64 3.64 21.81
C THR A 178 12.57 4.72 21.97
N LYS A 179 11.82 5.01 20.91
CA LYS A 179 10.72 5.98 20.95
C LYS A 179 9.46 5.29 21.49
N GLY A 180 8.81 5.90 22.49
CA GLY A 180 7.48 5.50 22.97
C GLY A 180 7.41 4.10 23.59
N ASN A 181 6.25 3.47 23.51
CA ASN A 181 5.95 2.13 24.00
C ASN A 181 6.44 1.05 23.02
N ALA A 182 7.75 0.99 22.73
CA ALA A 182 8.27 -0.15 22.01
C ALA A 182 8.15 -1.40 22.89
N GLN A 183 7.78 -2.52 22.27
CA GLN A 183 7.72 -3.81 22.98
C GLN A 183 9.11 -4.15 23.55
N ASP A 184 9.30 -3.95 24.86
CA ASP A 184 10.57 -4.17 25.55
C ASP A 184 11.05 -5.64 25.50
N ALA A 185 10.18 -6.56 25.05
CA ALA A 185 10.51 -7.98 24.91
C ALA A 185 11.47 -8.27 23.75
N HIS A 186 11.54 -7.38 22.74
CA HIS A 186 12.36 -7.60 21.56
C HIS A 186 13.68 -6.83 21.63
N GLU A 187 14.66 -7.32 20.87
CA GLU A 187 15.91 -6.61 20.58
C GLU A 187 15.84 -5.92 19.21
N ALA A 188 16.83 -5.04 18.96
CA ALA A 188 17.09 -4.50 17.63
C ALA A 188 17.46 -5.62 16.63
N ILE A 189 17.29 -5.36 15.34
CA ILE A 189 17.72 -6.29 14.28
C ILE A 189 19.25 -6.24 14.21
N ARG A 190 19.87 -7.36 14.54
CA ARG A 190 21.32 -7.53 14.58
C ARG A 190 21.74 -8.95 14.20
N PRO A 191 22.99 -9.18 13.83
CA PRO A 191 23.50 -10.55 13.70
C PRO A 191 23.42 -11.28 15.07
N THR A 192 23.06 -12.55 15.04
CA THR A 192 23.08 -13.44 16.22
C THR A 192 24.51 -13.69 16.65
N HIS A 193 25.41 -13.81 15.68
CA HIS A 193 26.82 -14.11 15.82
C HIS A 193 27.68 -13.05 15.12
N PRO A 194 28.15 -12.00 15.83
CA PRO A 194 28.96 -10.94 15.23
C PRO A 194 30.25 -11.41 14.55
N GLU A 195 30.81 -12.54 15.00
CA GLU A 195 31.98 -13.19 14.42
C GLU A 195 31.74 -13.81 13.04
N VAL A 196 30.47 -14.14 12.70
CA VAL A 196 30.10 -14.63 11.39
C VAL A 196 30.06 -13.44 10.42
N THR A 197 31.17 -13.22 9.74
CA THR A 197 31.32 -12.09 8.84
C THR A 197 30.51 -12.26 7.55
N PRO A 198 30.17 -11.15 6.85
CA PRO A 198 29.52 -11.23 5.54
C PRO A 198 30.27 -12.11 4.53
N ASP A 199 31.61 -12.15 4.58
CA ASP A 199 32.42 -12.97 3.67
C ASP A 199 32.25 -14.47 3.97
N MET A 200 32.11 -14.87 5.23
CA MET A 200 31.81 -16.26 5.62
C MET A 200 30.42 -16.66 5.12
N VAL A 201 29.42 -15.79 5.28
CA VAL A 201 28.06 -16.04 4.77
C VAL A 201 28.05 -16.16 3.25
N LYS A 202 28.81 -15.31 2.56
CA LYS A 202 28.98 -15.40 1.11
C LYS A 202 29.61 -16.70 0.66
N ALA A 203 30.64 -17.15 1.37
CA ALA A 203 31.34 -18.40 1.10
C ALA A 203 30.46 -19.65 1.32
N SER A 204 29.42 -19.56 2.14
CA SER A 204 28.44 -20.62 2.40
C SER A 204 27.40 -20.81 1.28
N GLY A 205 27.47 -20.02 0.20
CA GLY A 205 26.61 -20.21 -0.98
C GLY A 205 25.17 -19.71 -0.83
N VAL A 206 24.90 -18.82 0.13
CA VAL A 206 23.59 -18.18 0.29
C VAL A 206 23.20 -17.34 -0.93
N THR A 207 21.92 -17.04 -1.09
CA THR A 207 21.46 -16.20 -2.21
C THR A 207 22.05 -14.79 -2.16
N SER A 208 22.14 -14.14 -3.31
CA SER A 208 22.63 -12.75 -3.41
C SER A 208 21.83 -11.78 -2.52
N ASP A 209 20.53 -12.01 -2.37
CA ASP A 209 19.67 -11.18 -1.53
C ASP A 209 19.95 -11.37 -0.05
N GLN A 210 20.10 -12.62 0.38
CA GLN A 210 20.46 -12.99 1.76
C GLN A 210 21.82 -12.40 2.14
N TYR A 211 22.83 -12.57 1.27
CA TYR A 211 24.14 -11.97 1.48
C TYR A 211 24.10 -10.45 1.61
N LYS A 212 23.44 -9.75 0.67
CA LYS A 212 23.38 -8.28 0.67
C LYS A 212 22.66 -7.75 1.90
N LEU A 213 21.53 -8.36 2.27
CA LEU A 213 20.76 -7.94 3.43
C LEU A 213 21.51 -8.23 4.74
N TYR A 214 22.10 -9.43 4.86
CA TYR A 214 22.92 -9.77 6.02
C TYR A 214 24.10 -8.80 6.18
N LYS A 215 24.82 -8.53 5.09
CA LYS A 215 25.93 -7.56 5.10
C LYS A 215 25.49 -6.18 5.60
N LEU A 216 24.35 -5.69 5.13
CA LEU A 216 23.79 -4.42 5.56
C LEU A 216 23.46 -4.41 7.06
N ILE A 217 22.85 -5.46 7.58
CA ILE A 217 22.49 -5.61 9.00
C ILE A 217 23.76 -5.71 9.85
N TRP A 218 24.71 -6.52 9.42
CA TRP A 218 25.96 -6.76 10.13
C TRP A 218 26.82 -5.49 10.22
N GLU A 219 27.04 -4.80 9.09
CA GLU A 219 27.83 -3.57 9.04
C GLU A 219 27.20 -2.47 9.92
N ARG A 220 25.88 -2.31 9.86
CA ARG A 220 25.14 -1.36 10.69
C ARG A 220 25.28 -1.66 12.17
N PHE A 221 25.12 -2.93 12.56
CA PHE A 221 25.23 -3.35 13.96
C PHE A 221 26.64 -3.10 14.49
N ILE A 222 27.67 -3.60 13.83
CA ILE A 222 29.06 -3.39 14.27
C ILE A 222 29.38 -1.91 14.35
N ALA A 223 29.07 -1.12 13.33
CA ALA A 223 29.27 0.32 13.32
C ALA A 223 28.57 1.03 14.47
N SER A 224 27.35 0.57 14.84
CA SER A 224 26.61 1.14 15.97
C SER A 224 27.31 0.96 17.32
N GLN A 225 28.20 -0.01 17.44
CA GLN A 225 28.99 -0.29 18.64
C GLN A 225 30.39 0.37 18.63
N MET A 226 30.75 1.07 17.54
CA MET A 226 32.05 1.70 17.37
C MET A 226 32.08 3.14 17.92
N SER A 227 33.31 3.64 18.09
CA SER A 227 33.60 5.02 18.46
C SER A 227 33.09 6.02 17.43
N ASN A 228 32.84 7.26 17.87
CA ASN A 228 32.43 8.36 16.99
C ASN A 228 33.51 8.66 15.95
N CYS A 229 33.08 9.08 14.77
CA CYS A 229 33.97 9.76 13.84
C CYS A 229 34.25 11.18 14.33
N LEU A 230 35.49 11.58 14.33
CA LEU A 230 35.96 12.93 14.69
C LEU A 230 36.38 13.66 13.41
N MET A 231 35.77 14.81 13.19
CA MET A 231 36.04 15.64 12.04
C MET A 231 36.52 17.02 12.53
N ASP A 232 37.70 17.44 12.09
CA ASP A 232 38.11 18.83 12.23
C ASP A 232 37.32 19.66 11.21
N THR A 233 36.54 20.61 11.70
CA THR A 233 35.75 21.53 10.87
C THR A 233 36.33 22.91 10.97
N VAL A 234 36.48 23.57 9.82
CA VAL A 234 36.95 24.96 9.72
C VAL A 234 35.84 25.75 9.03
N SER A 235 35.41 26.82 9.68
CA SER A 235 34.48 27.80 9.11
C SER A 235 35.22 29.12 8.99
N VAL A 236 35.14 29.73 7.82
CA VAL A 236 35.82 30.98 7.48
C VAL A 236 34.79 32.00 7.06
N ASP A 237 34.81 33.15 7.68
CA ASP A 237 34.03 34.32 7.31
C ASP A 237 34.95 35.28 6.55
N ILE A 238 34.55 35.68 5.34
CA ILE A 238 35.29 36.52 4.42
C ILE A 238 34.48 37.78 4.15
N SER A 239 35.02 38.94 4.37
CA SER A 239 34.29 40.20 4.15
C SER A 239 34.90 41.03 3.02
N ALA A 240 34.02 41.74 2.32
CA ALA A 240 34.35 42.76 1.35
C ALA A 240 33.14 43.70 1.17
N ASN A 241 33.34 45.01 1.25
CA ASN A 241 32.32 46.04 0.99
C ASN A 241 30.94 45.73 1.64
N GLY A 242 30.92 45.35 2.93
CA GLY A 242 29.67 45.01 3.64
C GLY A 242 29.06 43.64 3.31
N CYS A 243 29.65 42.90 2.37
CA CYS A 243 29.23 41.53 2.05
C CYS A 243 30.09 40.53 2.83
N ASN A 244 29.46 39.52 3.40
CA ASN A 244 30.16 38.43 4.08
C ASN A 244 29.92 37.10 3.33
N PHE A 245 31.03 36.43 2.99
CA PHE A 245 31.04 35.10 2.39
C PHE A 245 31.44 34.06 3.43
N LYS A 246 30.82 32.92 3.41
CA LYS A 246 31.12 31.81 4.31
C LYS A 246 31.64 30.59 3.56
N ALA A 247 32.84 30.16 3.98
CA ALA A 247 33.39 28.87 3.55
C ALA A 247 33.41 27.90 4.73
N THR A 248 33.04 26.67 4.47
CA THR A 248 33.11 25.58 5.45
C THR A 248 33.87 24.42 4.84
N GLY A 249 34.85 23.92 5.57
CA GLY A 249 35.60 22.74 5.20
C GLY A 249 35.69 21.77 6.36
N TYR A 250 35.92 20.50 6.04
CA TYR A 250 36.17 19.49 7.07
C TYR A 250 37.23 18.48 6.61
N SER A 251 37.94 17.95 7.57
CA SER A 251 38.87 16.83 7.39
C SER A 251 38.61 15.78 8.47
N VAL A 252 38.70 14.51 8.09
CA VAL A 252 38.52 13.41 9.04
C VAL A 252 39.80 13.30 9.88
N LYS A 253 39.66 13.52 11.18
CA LYS A 253 40.75 13.35 12.18
C LYS A 253 40.82 11.89 12.65
N PHE A 254 39.66 11.27 12.86
CA PHE A 254 39.52 9.86 13.23
C PHE A 254 38.26 9.34 12.59
N ASP A 255 38.37 8.30 11.78
CA ASP A 255 37.25 7.74 11.01
C ASP A 255 36.18 7.07 11.88
N GLY A 256 36.60 6.46 13.00
CA GLY A 256 35.65 5.77 13.90
C GLY A 256 34.76 4.79 13.14
N PHE A 257 33.47 4.80 13.40
CA PHE A 257 32.51 3.91 12.76
C PHE A 257 32.42 4.05 11.23
N THR A 258 32.83 5.19 10.66
CA THR A 258 32.73 5.43 9.21
C THR A 258 33.69 4.60 8.38
N VAL A 259 34.69 3.96 9.02
CA VAL A 259 35.55 2.96 8.37
C VAL A 259 34.74 1.78 7.84
N LEU A 260 33.58 1.50 8.45
CA LEU A 260 32.75 0.34 8.12
C LEU A 260 31.42 0.73 7.49
N TYR A 261 30.76 1.76 8.01
CA TYR A 261 29.39 2.09 7.61
C TYR A 261 29.06 3.59 7.73
N GLU A 262 28.40 4.11 6.71
CA GLU A 262 27.69 5.39 6.75
C GLU A 262 26.28 5.21 6.21
N GLU A 263 25.30 5.91 6.77
CA GLU A 263 23.92 5.88 6.23
C GLU A 263 23.86 6.50 4.83
N ALA A 264 23.03 5.87 3.96
CA ALA A 264 22.73 6.46 2.68
C ALA A 264 21.87 7.73 2.87
N LYS A 265 22.20 8.80 2.17
CA LYS A 265 21.40 10.02 2.13
C LYS A 265 20.49 9.99 0.91
N ASP A 266 19.30 10.60 1.04
CA ASP A 266 18.36 10.73 -0.08
C ASP A 266 18.84 11.79 -1.09
N ASP A 267 19.68 12.76 -0.65
CA ASP A 267 20.26 13.81 -1.48
C ASP A 267 21.77 13.63 -1.64
N GLU A 268 22.29 14.08 -2.79
CA GLU A 268 23.74 14.17 -3.02
C GLU A 268 24.34 15.16 -1.99
N GLY A 269 25.15 14.65 -1.08
CA GLY A 269 25.79 15.46 -0.05
C GLY A 269 26.71 16.52 -0.62
N GLU A 270 26.90 17.62 0.11
CA GLU A 270 27.83 18.69 -0.25
C GLU A 270 29.24 18.13 -0.56
N LYS A 271 29.79 18.58 -1.68
CA LYS A 271 31.17 18.22 -2.09
C LYS A 271 32.14 18.62 -1.00
N LYS A 272 33.12 17.75 -0.70
CA LYS A 272 34.19 18.05 0.26
C LYS A 272 34.92 19.33 -0.16
N ASN A 273 34.76 20.39 0.62
CA ASN A 273 35.51 21.63 0.44
C ASN A 273 36.74 21.56 1.36
N VAL A 274 37.93 21.46 0.78
CA VAL A 274 39.19 21.42 1.55
C VAL A 274 39.75 22.83 1.58
N LEU A 275 39.72 23.45 2.76
CA LEU A 275 40.23 24.79 2.96
C LEU A 275 41.75 24.73 3.15
N PRO A 276 42.51 25.68 2.52
CA PRO A 276 43.93 25.83 2.76
C PRO A 276 44.20 26.35 4.19
N PRO A 277 45.43 26.31 4.66
CA PRO A 277 45.80 26.92 5.94
C PRO A 277 45.71 28.45 5.85
N ILE A 278 44.67 29.04 6.44
CA ILE A 278 44.34 30.47 6.45
C ILE A 278 44.11 30.96 7.87
N LYS A 279 44.36 32.25 8.09
CA LYS A 279 44.23 32.92 9.39
C LYS A 279 43.37 34.19 9.26
N SER A 280 42.81 34.61 10.38
CA SER A 280 42.11 35.90 10.46
C SER A 280 43.08 37.03 10.16
N GLY A 281 42.64 38.00 9.36
CA GLY A 281 43.46 39.11 8.86
C GLY A 281 44.19 38.83 7.55
N ASP A 282 44.17 37.58 7.05
CA ASP A 282 44.80 37.28 5.76
C ASP A 282 44.01 37.91 4.61
N SER A 283 44.70 38.63 3.70
CA SER A 283 44.11 39.06 2.42
C SER A 283 44.03 37.86 1.47
N ILE A 284 42.92 37.74 0.76
CA ILE A 284 42.71 36.67 -0.21
C ILE A 284 42.36 37.22 -1.58
N LYS A 285 42.72 36.47 -2.61
CA LYS A 285 42.40 36.84 -4.00
C LYS A 285 41.13 36.15 -4.45
N VAL A 286 40.19 36.93 -4.94
CA VAL A 286 39.06 36.45 -5.72
C VAL A 286 39.57 35.90 -7.04
N ARG A 287 39.13 34.71 -7.40
CA ARG A 287 39.41 34.10 -8.69
C ARG A 287 38.18 34.16 -9.59
N ASN A 288 37.01 34.04 -9.00
CA ASN A 288 35.73 34.14 -9.69
C ASN A 288 34.62 34.48 -8.69
N LEU A 289 33.64 35.31 -9.12
CA LEU A 289 32.36 35.52 -8.46
C LEU A 289 31.26 35.26 -9.48
N GLU A 290 30.32 34.41 -9.14
CA GLU A 290 29.23 34.03 -10.03
C GLU A 290 27.89 34.19 -9.32
N GLY A 291 26.93 34.84 -10.00
CA GLY A 291 25.53 34.79 -9.66
C GLY A 291 24.91 33.55 -10.28
N ASN A 292 24.36 32.67 -9.45
CA ASN A 292 23.74 31.41 -9.87
C ASN A 292 22.22 31.49 -9.71
N GLN A 293 21.51 31.27 -10.83
CA GLN A 293 20.06 31.19 -10.84
C GLN A 293 19.60 29.83 -10.31
N HIS A 294 18.61 29.85 -9.46
CA HIS A 294 17.96 28.67 -8.89
C HIS A 294 16.46 28.81 -8.95
N PHE A 295 15.77 27.68 -8.93
CA PHE A 295 14.33 27.61 -8.81
C PHE A 295 13.97 26.68 -7.65
N THR A 296 13.02 27.11 -6.82
CA THR A 296 12.49 26.21 -5.78
C THR A 296 11.88 24.98 -6.43
N GLN A 297 12.05 23.82 -5.79
CA GLN A 297 11.56 22.54 -6.28
C GLN A 297 10.34 22.10 -5.46
N PRO A 298 9.38 21.43 -6.07
CA PRO A 298 8.28 20.84 -5.32
C PRO A 298 8.79 19.77 -4.35
N PRO A 299 8.03 19.44 -3.31
CA PRO A 299 8.38 18.33 -2.44
C PRO A 299 8.50 17.04 -3.26
N ALA A 300 9.48 16.21 -2.94
CA ALA A 300 9.67 14.94 -3.65
C ALA A 300 8.51 13.98 -3.40
N ARG A 301 8.15 13.21 -4.43
CA ARG A 301 7.23 12.08 -4.27
C ARG A 301 7.78 11.08 -3.26
N TYR A 302 6.88 10.36 -2.61
CA TYR A 302 7.30 9.28 -1.73
C TYR A 302 8.01 8.17 -2.49
N THR A 303 9.12 7.70 -1.92
CA THR A 303 9.71 6.39 -2.19
C THR A 303 9.18 5.40 -1.14
N GLU A 304 9.42 4.09 -1.29
CA GLU A 304 9.08 3.16 -0.19
C GLU A 304 9.80 3.54 1.12
N ALA A 305 11.07 3.94 1.03
CA ALA A 305 11.84 4.37 2.19
C ALA A 305 11.21 5.57 2.90
N THR A 306 10.89 6.63 2.16
CA THR A 306 10.33 7.86 2.76
C THR A 306 8.88 7.67 3.22
N LEU A 307 8.11 6.78 2.58
CA LEU A 307 6.76 6.45 3.02
C LEU A 307 6.77 5.64 4.33
N VAL A 308 7.66 4.63 4.44
CA VAL A 308 7.84 3.87 5.69
C VAL A 308 8.30 4.78 6.83
N LYS A 309 9.21 5.71 6.54
CA LYS A 309 9.63 6.73 7.50
C LYS A 309 8.44 7.60 7.97
N ALA A 310 7.61 8.06 7.02
CA ALA A 310 6.42 8.85 7.35
C ALA A 310 5.41 8.04 8.19
N PHE A 311 5.22 6.76 7.94
CA PHE A 311 4.37 5.89 8.76
C PHE A 311 4.89 5.80 10.21
N GLU A 312 6.19 5.59 10.39
CA GLU A 312 6.81 5.55 11.71
C GLU A 312 6.67 6.89 12.46
N GLU A 313 6.92 8.01 11.77
CA GLU A 313 6.85 9.35 12.36
C GLU A 313 5.42 9.76 12.76
N THR A 314 4.43 9.30 12.00
CA THR A 314 3.01 9.61 12.23
C THR A 314 2.29 8.56 13.07
N GLY A 315 2.94 7.44 13.42
CA GLY A 315 2.34 6.35 14.20
C GLY A 315 1.34 5.49 13.40
N ILE A 316 1.40 5.52 12.07
CA ILE A 316 0.55 4.74 11.19
C ILE A 316 1.16 3.36 10.94
N GLY A 317 0.40 2.31 11.23
CA GLY A 317 0.88 0.93 11.10
C GLY A 317 1.89 0.55 12.18
N ARG A 318 2.46 -0.62 12.03
CA ARG A 318 3.43 -1.22 12.96
C ARG A 318 4.49 -1.98 12.16
N PRO A 319 5.61 -2.37 12.76
CA PRO A 319 6.66 -3.15 12.08
C PRO A 319 6.16 -4.33 11.26
N SER A 320 5.11 -4.99 11.72
CA SER A 320 4.49 -6.13 11.04
C SER A 320 3.68 -5.75 9.79
N THR A 321 3.27 -4.48 9.63
CA THR A 321 2.28 -4.06 8.62
C THR A 321 2.84 -3.17 7.52
N TYR A 322 3.96 -2.47 7.70
CA TYR A 322 4.48 -1.50 6.71
C TYR A 322 4.59 -2.08 5.29
N ALA A 323 5.28 -3.20 5.14
CA ALA A 323 5.45 -3.85 3.83
C ALA A 323 4.12 -4.35 3.23
N THR A 324 3.20 -4.81 4.09
CA THR A 324 1.88 -5.30 3.68
C THR A 324 0.99 -4.16 3.19
N ILE A 325 1.04 -3.00 3.85
CA ILE A 325 0.31 -1.79 3.43
C ILE A 325 0.73 -1.43 2.00
N ILE A 326 2.02 -1.19 1.75
CA ILE A 326 2.54 -0.79 0.44
C ILE A 326 2.21 -1.85 -0.63
N GLY A 327 2.40 -3.13 -0.30
CA GLY A 327 2.05 -4.24 -1.19
C GLY A 327 0.56 -4.28 -1.55
N THR A 328 -0.31 -3.95 -0.60
CA THR A 328 -1.76 -3.88 -0.80
C THR A 328 -2.15 -2.73 -1.72
N LEU A 329 -1.57 -1.54 -1.52
CA LEU A 329 -1.81 -0.37 -2.38
C LEU A 329 -1.44 -0.67 -3.84
N THR A 330 -0.29 -1.31 -4.05
CA THR A 330 0.16 -1.73 -5.40
C THR A 330 -0.76 -2.78 -6.01
N LYS A 331 -1.12 -3.83 -5.25
CA LYS A 331 -2.01 -4.92 -5.70
C LYS A 331 -3.39 -4.40 -6.09
N ARG A 332 -3.91 -3.41 -5.37
CA ARG A 332 -5.21 -2.78 -5.63
C ARG A 332 -5.15 -1.66 -6.66
N LYS A 333 -3.98 -1.42 -7.25
CA LYS A 333 -3.75 -0.40 -8.26
C LYS A 333 -4.05 1.03 -7.80
N TYR A 334 -3.97 1.31 -6.51
CA TYR A 334 -4.04 2.67 -6.00
C TYR A 334 -2.76 3.45 -6.29
N ILE A 335 -1.63 2.75 -6.32
CA ILE A 335 -0.34 3.33 -6.66
C ILE A 335 0.36 2.54 -7.76
N THR A 336 1.17 3.25 -8.54
CA THR A 336 2.12 2.70 -9.50
C THR A 336 3.53 3.15 -9.14
N ARG A 337 4.53 2.55 -9.78
CA ARG A 337 5.94 2.92 -9.60
C ARG A 337 6.44 3.65 -10.83
N SER A 338 7.09 4.79 -10.60
CA SER A 338 7.88 5.51 -11.59
C SER A 338 9.32 5.59 -11.09
N GLY A 339 10.18 4.68 -11.55
CA GLY A 339 11.50 4.47 -10.97
C GLY A 339 11.40 4.10 -9.48
N LYS A 340 12.03 4.88 -8.60
CA LYS A 340 11.97 4.71 -7.15
C LYS A 340 10.72 5.32 -6.48
N TYR A 341 9.95 6.12 -7.22
CA TYR A 341 8.83 6.89 -6.67
C TYR A 341 7.51 6.15 -6.75
N LEU A 342 6.66 6.39 -5.75
CA LEU A 342 5.28 5.92 -5.67
C LEU A 342 4.36 7.03 -6.20
N VAL A 343 3.57 6.71 -7.24
CA VAL A 343 2.69 7.67 -7.92
C VAL A 343 1.26 7.20 -7.75
N PRO A 344 0.33 8.05 -7.27
CA PRO A 344 -1.07 7.70 -7.16
C PRO A 344 -1.72 7.58 -8.54
N THR A 345 -2.65 6.64 -8.67
CA THR A 345 -3.47 6.47 -9.88
C THR A 345 -4.74 7.33 -9.80
N PRO A 346 -5.47 7.57 -10.90
CA PRO A 346 -6.77 8.26 -10.84
C PRO A 346 -7.74 7.60 -9.84
N ILE A 347 -7.79 6.27 -9.80
CA ILE A 347 -8.63 5.52 -8.85
C ILE A 347 -8.29 5.84 -7.39
N ALA A 348 -7.04 6.18 -7.08
CA ALA A 348 -6.63 6.58 -5.73
C ALA A 348 -7.28 7.91 -5.32
N PHE A 349 -7.32 8.88 -6.23
CA PHE A 349 -7.98 10.17 -5.99
C PHE A 349 -9.48 9.97 -5.81
N ASP A 350 -10.15 9.27 -6.74
CA ASP A 350 -11.59 8.99 -6.66
C ASP A 350 -11.96 8.31 -5.32
N ALA A 351 -11.17 7.32 -4.91
CA ALA A 351 -11.39 6.63 -3.64
C ALA A 351 -11.14 7.54 -2.43
N THR A 352 -10.11 8.38 -2.48
CA THR A 352 -9.77 9.33 -1.40
C THR A 352 -10.87 10.39 -1.27
N ASP A 353 -11.32 10.97 -2.38
CA ASP A 353 -12.36 12.00 -2.38
C ASP A 353 -13.69 11.45 -1.84
N LEU A 354 -14.07 10.24 -2.27
CA LEU A 354 -15.26 9.57 -1.76
C LEU A 354 -15.17 9.32 -0.25
N LEU A 355 -14.02 8.81 0.22
CA LEU A 355 -13.81 8.53 1.64
C LEU A 355 -13.72 9.82 2.47
N MET A 356 -13.11 10.87 1.97
CA MET A 356 -13.08 12.18 2.65
C MET A 356 -14.46 12.79 2.78
N LYS A 357 -15.33 12.60 1.77
CA LYS A 357 -16.70 13.12 1.82
C LYS A 357 -17.55 12.49 2.92
N TYR A 358 -17.44 11.18 3.15
CA TYR A 358 -18.33 10.43 4.03
C TYR A 358 -17.68 9.89 5.30
N PHE A 359 -16.36 9.77 5.34
CA PHE A 359 -15.60 9.09 6.39
C PHE A 359 -14.34 9.88 6.75
N SER A 360 -14.49 11.20 6.97
CA SER A 360 -13.37 12.10 7.21
C SER A 360 -12.50 11.67 8.39
N ASP A 361 -13.11 11.16 9.45
CA ASP A 361 -12.40 10.73 10.66
C ASP A 361 -11.49 9.53 10.40
N ILE A 362 -11.96 8.55 9.61
CA ILE A 362 -11.14 7.38 9.21
C ILE A 362 -9.95 7.81 8.34
N MET A 363 -10.09 8.91 7.60
CA MET A 363 -9.05 9.46 6.73
C MET A 363 -8.08 10.37 7.49
N ASP A 364 -8.33 10.64 8.78
CA ASP A 364 -7.43 11.44 9.62
C ASP A 364 -6.25 10.60 10.12
N ILE A 365 -5.03 11.17 9.98
CA ILE A 365 -3.78 10.55 10.42
C ILE A 365 -3.76 10.33 11.93
N LYS A 366 -4.19 11.35 12.70
CA LYS A 366 -4.18 11.31 14.17
C LYS A 366 -5.18 10.31 14.71
N PHE A 367 -6.36 10.21 14.08
CA PHE A 367 -7.37 9.21 14.41
C PHE A 367 -6.81 7.79 14.24
N THR A 368 -6.17 7.53 13.10
CA THR A 368 -5.55 6.22 12.83
C THR A 368 -4.41 5.92 13.81
N ALA A 369 -3.54 6.87 14.08
CA ALA A 369 -2.46 6.71 15.06
C ALA A 369 -2.99 6.41 16.47
N LYS A 370 -4.04 7.14 16.92
CA LYS A 370 -4.70 6.90 18.21
C LYS A 370 -5.32 5.49 18.27
N MET A 371 -5.91 5.02 17.18
CA MET A 371 -6.44 3.66 17.10
C MET A 371 -5.34 2.61 17.25
N GLU A 372 -4.19 2.80 16.57
CA GLU A 372 -3.02 1.91 16.73
C GLU A 372 -2.57 1.83 18.19
N THR A 373 -2.47 2.97 18.87
CA THR A 373 -2.11 3.01 20.30
C THR A 373 -3.13 2.26 21.16
N ARG A 374 -4.43 2.46 20.91
CA ARG A 374 -5.48 1.73 21.65
C ARG A 374 -5.45 0.21 21.41
N LEU A 375 -5.04 -0.22 20.22
CA LEU A 375 -4.85 -1.65 19.94
C LEU A 375 -3.63 -2.20 20.70
N ASP A 376 -2.56 -1.42 20.86
CA ASP A 376 -1.43 -1.78 21.70
C ASP A 376 -1.86 -1.87 23.17
N ASP A 377 -2.66 -0.92 23.67
CA ASP A 377 -3.22 -0.95 25.04
C ASP A 377 -4.05 -2.21 25.32
N ILE A 378 -4.79 -2.72 24.31
CA ILE A 378 -5.51 -4.00 24.45
C ILE A 378 -4.51 -5.15 24.57
N ALA A 379 -3.47 -5.16 23.76
CA ALA A 379 -2.50 -6.25 23.72
C ALA A 379 -1.59 -6.28 24.95
N GLU A 380 -1.18 -5.12 25.48
CA GLU A 380 -0.17 -4.99 26.53
C GLU A 380 -0.76 -4.70 27.91
N ALA A 381 -1.79 -3.86 27.97
CA ALA A 381 -2.38 -3.38 29.22
C ALA A 381 -3.74 -4.03 29.57
N GLY A 382 -4.24 -4.95 28.76
CA GLY A 382 -5.52 -5.64 29.00
C GLY A 382 -6.74 -4.74 28.94
N ALA A 383 -6.71 -3.66 28.16
CA ALA A 383 -7.86 -2.78 27.96
C ALA A 383 -9.06 -3.56 27.40
N ASP A 384 -10.29 -3.17 27.79
CA ASP A 384 -11.51 -3.81 27.29
C ASP A 384 -11.69 -3.55 25.79
N TRP A 385 -11.42 -4.58 25.00
CA TRP A 385 -11.50 -4.51 23.55
C TRP A 385 -12.94 -4.28 23.04
N HIS A 386 -13.97 -4.73 23.76
CA HIS A 386 -15.36 -4.52 23.37
C HIS A 386 -15.70 -3.03 23.37
N LYS A 387 -15.27 -2.32 24.40
CA LYS A 387 -15.46 -0.87 24.50
C LYS A 387 -14.71 -0.15 23.39
N VAL A 388 -13.44 -0.53 23.17
CA VAL A 388 -12.62 0.07 22.10
C VAL A 388 -13.26 -0.15 20.74
N VAL A 389 -13.69 -1.37 20.42
CA VAL A 389 -14.35 -1.68 19.14
C VAL A 389 -15.66 -0.91 18.99
N LYS A 390 -16.49 -0.82 20.05
CA LYS A 390 -17.75 -0.11 20.00
C LYS A 390 -17.58 1.39 19.75
N ASP A 391 -16.60 2.02 20.39
CA ASP A 391 -16.29 3.45 20.24
C ASP A 391 -16.00 3.84 18.76
N TYR A 392 -15.53 2.89 17.95
CA TYR A 392 -15.26 3.09 16.52
C TYR A 392 -16.38 2.57 15.61
N TYR A 393 -17.04 1.48 16.00
CA TYR A 393 -18.08 0.83 15.20
C TYR A 393 -19.32 1.69 15.03
N ASP A 394 -19.81 2.26 16.13
CA ASP A 394 -21.07 3.01 16.13
C ASP A 394 -21.00 4.26 15.21
N PRO A 395 -19.95 5.11 15.28
CA PRO A 395 -19.80 6.23 14.33
C PRO A 395 -19.68 5.78 12.87
N ILE A 396 -18.85 4.76 12.58
CA ILE A 396 -18.67 4.25 11.23
C ILE A 396 -19.97 3.73 10.63
N MET A 397 -20.79 3.05 11.42
CA MET A 397 -22.08 2.54 10.95
C MET A 397 -23.09 3.67 10.68
N ALA A 398 -23.03 4.75 11.45
CA ALA A 398 -23.86 5.94 11.20
C ALA A 398 -23.43 6.64 9.90
N GLU A 399 -22.13 6.85 9.70
CA GLU A 399 -21.57 7.42 8.47
C GLU A 399 -21.86 6.55 7.24
N LEU A 400 -21.72 5.22 7.37
CA LEU A 400 -22.03 4.27 6.30
C LEU A 400 -23.51 4.34 5.89
N LYS A 401 -24.40 4.46 6.85
CA LYS A 401 -25.83 4.62 6.59
C LYS A 401 -26.12 5.92 5.84
N ALA A 402 -25.52 7.02 6.26
CA ALA A 402 -25.64 8.32 5.60
C ALA A 402 -25.08 8.28 4.17
N ALA A 403 -23.87 7.73 3.99
CA ALA A 403 -23.24 7.56 2.68
C ALA A 403 -24.06 6.71 1.72
N THR A 404 -24.69 5.63 2.24
CA THR A 404 -25.53 4.75 1.44
C THR A 404 -26.77 5.48 0.97
N GLN A 405 -27.41 6.26 1.84
CA GLN A 405 -28.62 7.02 1.51
C GLN A 405 -28.35 8.15 0.49
N ASP A 406 -27.21 8.82 0.62
CA ASP A 406 -26.83 9.93 -0.28
C ASP A 406 -26.45 9.45 -1.70
N ASN A 407 -25.94 8.22 -1.82
CA ASN A 407 -25.55 7.64 -3.11
C ASN A 407 -26.63 6.73 -3.74
N GLU A 408 -27.82 6.65 -3.14
CA GLU A 408 -28.93 5.90 -3.73
C GLU A 408 -29.51 6.67 -4.92
N GLU A 409 -29.62 6.00 -6.06
CA GLU A 409 -30.27 6.53 -7.25
C GLU A 409 -31.78 6.62 -7.00
N LYS A 410 -32.28 7.83 -6.74
CA LYS A 410 -33.68 8.10 -6.53
C LYS A 410 -34.43 7.93 -7.85
N THR A 411 -35.59 7.30 -7.79
CA THR A 411 -36.46 7.13 -8.96
C THR A 411 -37.81 7.82 -8.73
N ASP A 412 -38.49 8.16 -9.82
CA ASP A 412 -39.87 8.70 -9.77
C ASP A 412 -40.93 7.57 -9.65
N ILE A 413 -40.48 6.32 -9.45
CA ILE A 413 -41.35 5.16 -9.38
C ILE A 413 -41.84 4.99 -7.93
N LYS A 414 -43.17 5.02 -7.77
CA LYS A 414 -43.81 4.83 -6.46
C LYS A 414 -43.92 3.34 -6.12
N CYS A 415 -43.70 3.05 -4.85
CA CYS A 415 -43.91 1.70 -4.32
C CYS A 415 -45.39 1.30 -4.43
N PRO A 416 -45.69 0.15 -5.03
CA PRO A 416 -47.09 -0.33 -5.18
C PRO A 416 -47.74 -0.66 -3.83
N ASP A 417 -46.95 -0.93 -2.78
CA ASP A 417 -47.48 -1.30 -1.47
C ASP A 417 -47.77 -0.09 -0.56
N CYS A 418 -47.00 1.01 -0.66
CA CYS A 418 -47.14 2.12 0.29
C CYS A 418 -47.09 3.53 -0.34
N GLY A 419 -46.94 3.64 -1.67
CA GLY A 419 -46.96 4.89 -2.41
C GLY A 419 -45.71 5.76 -2.29
N GLU A 420 -44.68 5.38 -1.50
CA GLU A 420 -43.43 6.11 -1.33
C GLU A 420 -42.53 5.94 -2.57
N PHE A 421 -41.70 6.93 -2.89
CA PHE A 421 -40.74 6.80 -3.98
C PHE A 421 -39.68 5.73 -3.66
N MET A 422 -39.37 4.92 -4.66
CA MET A 422 -38.37 3.86 -4.54
C MET A 422 -37.00 4.34 -5.01
N VAL A 423 -35.97 3.67 -4.51
CA VAL A 423 -34.57 3.87 -4.94
C VAL A 423 -34.12 2.67 -5.77
N LYS A 424 -33.26 2.94 -6.75
CA LYS A 424 -32.66 1.89 -7.57
C LYS A 424 -31.44 1.31 -6.85
N LYS A 425 -31.38 0.00 -6.75
CA LYS A 425 -30.25 -0.75 -6.17
C LYS A 425 -29.77 -1.83 -7.12
N SER A 426 -28.47 -2.15 -7.03
CA SER A 426 -27.86 -3.25 -7.77
C SER A 426 -27.60 -4.43 -6.84
N GLY A 427 -28.02 -5.61 -7.24
CA GLY A 427 -27.83 -6.85 -6.49
C GLY A 427 -27.22 -7.96 -7.33
N ARG A 428 -27.06 -9.16 -6.74
CA ARG A 428 -26.48 -10.34 -7.40
C ARG A 428 -27.24 -10.77 -8.67
N PHE A 429 -28.53 -10.41 -8.76
CA PHE A 429 -29.44 -10.80 -9.85
C PHE A 429 -29.80 -9.61 -10.77
N GLY A 430 -29.04 -8.51 -10.71
CA GLY A 430 -29.27 -7.30 -11.49
C GLY A 430 -29.82 -6.13 -10.66
N GLU A 431 -30.32 -5.11 -11.35
CA GLU A 431 -30.89 -3.90 -10.74
C GLU A 431 -32.32 -4.17 -10.26
N TYR A 432 -32.67 -3.58 -9.11
CA TYR A 432 -33.99 -3.69 -8.52
C TYR A 432 -34.39 -2.37 -7.82
N LEU A 433 -35.68 -2.15 -7.63
CA LEU A 433 -36.22 -1.03 -6.88
C LEU A 433 -36.41 -1.43 -5.41
N PHE A 434 -36.03 -0.54 -4.50
CA PHE A 434 -36.16 -0.75 -3.07
C PHE A 434 -36.95 0.39 -2.43
N CYS A 435 -37.95 0.04 -1.62
CA CYS A 435 -38.72 1.01 -0.84
C CYS A 435 -38.24 1.02 0.61
N HIS A 436 -37.73 2.17 1.07
CA HIS A 436 -37.28 2.32 2.46
C HIS A 436 -38.41 2.32 3.48
N LYS A 437 -39.61 2.76 3.11
CA LYS A 437 -40.74 2.87 4.04
C LYS A 437 -41.32 1.51 4.43
N CYS A 438 -41.54 0.64 3.45
CA CYS A 438 -42.10 -0.69 3.71
C CYS A 438 -41.05 -1.83 3.67
N ASN A 439 -39.78 -1.47 3.42
CA ASN A 439 -38.62 -2.36 3.38
C ASN A 439 -38.74 -3.51 2.35
N LYS A 440 -39.40 -3.24 1.23
CA LYS A 440 -39.64 -4.23 0.17
C LYS A 440 -38.85 -3.94 -1.09
N SER A 441 -38.45 -5.00 -1.79
CA SER A 441 -37.75 -4.93 -3.07
C SER A 441 -38.73 -5.28 -4.21
N HIS A 442 -38.63 -4.52 -5.30
CA HIS A 442 -39.41 -4.74 -6.53
C HIS A 442 -38.46 -4.87 -7.71
N ASN A 443 -38.70 -5.81 -8.60
CA ASN A 443 -37.85 -5.99 -9.78
C ASN A 443 -38.17 -4.92 -10.82
N MET A 444 -37.13 -4.26 -11.37
CA MET A 444 -37.28 -3.24 -12.41
C MET A 444 -37.85 -3.78 -13.72
N ASN A 445 -37.72 -5.10 -13.97
CA ASN A 445 -38.08 -5.77 -15.20
C ASN A 445 -39.44 -6.52 -15.11
N GLU A 446 -40.23 -6.30 -14.05
CA GLU A 446 -41.56 -6.85 -13.96
C GLU A 446 -42.50 -6.08 -14.91
N LYS A 447 -42.67 -6.60 -16.12
CA LYS A 447 -43.67 -6.11 -17.06
C LYS A 447 -44.91 -6.97 -16.95
N GLU A 448 -46.08 -6.34 -16.80
CA GLU A 448 -47.33 -7.02 -17.01
C GLU A 448 -47.38 -7.57 -18.43
N SER A 449 -47.75 -8.81 -18.57
CA SER A 449 -47.95 -9.47 -19.85
C SER A 449 -49.43 -9.54 -20.15
N ASP A 450 -49.81 -9.42 -21.43
CA ASP A 450 -51.18 -9.62 -21.89
C ASP A 450 -51.67 -11.08 -21.73
N VAL A 451 -50.76 -11.98 -21.32
CA VAL A 451 -51.05 -13.39 -21.08
C VAL A 451 -51.80 -13.55 -19.76
N LYS A 452 -53.01 -14.02 -19.84
CA LYS A 452 -53.83 -14.33 -18.65
C LYS A 452 -53.43 -15.66 -17.99
N CYS A 453 -53.39 -15.64 -16.67
CA CYS A 453 -53.15 -16.87 -15.91
C CYS A 453 -54.26 -17.91 -16.20
N PRO A 454 -53.89 -19.11 -16.65
CA PRO A 454 -54.90 -20.13 -17.00
C PRO A 454 -55.70 -20.61 -15.80
N ASN A 455 -55.24 -20.43 -14.57
CA ASN A 455 -55.91 -20.88 -13.36
C ASN A 455 -56.84 -19.85 -12.72
N CYS A 456 -56.50 -18.55 -12.76
CA CYS A 456 -57.26 -17.53 -12.04
C CYS A 456 -57.59 -16.28 -12.90
N GLY A 457 -57.20 -16.24 -14.16
CA GLY A 457 -57.52 -15.16 -15.10
C GLY A 457 -56.73 -13.84 -14.90
N ALA A 458 -55.91 -13.70 -13.88
CA ALA A 458 -55.09 -12.52 -13.65
C ALA A 458 -54.01 -12.36 -14.73
N ASN A 459 -53.68 -11.13 -15.12
CA ASN A 459 -52.56 -10.88 -16.03
C ASN A 459 -51.27 -11.40 -15.41
N MET A 460 -50.49 -12.17 -16.17
CA MET A 460 -49.22 -12.72 -15.68
C MET A 460 -48.10 -11.71 -15.80
N ILE A 461 -47.14 -11.79 -14.89
CA ILE A 461 -45.94 -10.93 -14.87
C ILE A 461 -44.79 -11.69 -15.49
N LEU A 462 -44.11 -11.07 -16.46
CA LEU A 462 -42.89 -11.61 -17.04
C LEU A 462 -41.73 -11.39 -16.04
N LYS A 463 -41.09 -12.48 -15.64
CA LYS A 463 -39.94 -12.51 -14.73
C LYS A 463 -38.75 -13.17 -15.40
N GLU A 464 -37.56 -12.78 -14.99
CA GLU A 464 -36.31 -13.40 -15.43
C GLU A 464 -35.69 -14.21 -14.29
N GLY A 465 -35.34 -15.45 -14.55
CA GLY A 465 -34.75 -16.37 -13.58
C GLY A 465 -33.52 -17.09 -14.12
N LYS A 466 -32.90 -17.94 -13.32
CA LYS A 466 -31.69 -18.70 -13.66
C LYS A 466 -31.78 -19.49 -14.98
N TYR A 467 -32.98 -19.81 -15.41
CA TYR A 467 -33.26 -20.63 -16.62
C TYR A 467 -33.95 -19.82 -17.73
N GLY A 468 -33.84 -18.46 -17.69
CA GLY A 468 -34.45 -17.56 -18.68
C GLY A 468 -35.76 -16.92 -18.21
N LYS A 469 -36.47 -16.31 -19.15
CA LYS A 469 -37.73 -15.58 -18.90
C LYS A 469 -38.88 -16.57 -18.66
N TYR A 470 -39.74 -16.25 -17.72
CA TYR A 470 -40.95 -17.01 -17.41
C TYR A 470 -42.09 -16.09 -16.96
N LEU A 471 -43.30 -16.52 -17.16
CA LEU A 471 -44.51 -15.86 -16.71
C LEU A 471 -44.92 -16.40 -15.34
N ALA A 472 -45.16 -15.49 -14.38
CA ALA A 472 -45.62 -15.82 -13.04
C ALA A 472 -46.97 -15.15 -12.75
N CYS A 473 -47.88 -15.86 -12.13
CA CYS A 473 -49.13 -15.25 -11.68
C CYS A 473 -48.89 -14.34 -10.48
N PRO A 474 -49.39 -13.08 -10.49
CA PRO A 474 -49.24 -12.14 -9.37
C PRO A 474 -50.04 -12.58 -8.13
N ASN A 475 -51.06 -13.40 -8.30
CA ASN A 475 -51.83 -13.91 -7.18
C ASN A 475 -51.05 -15.00 -6.43
N ALA A 476 -50.57 -14.65 -5.22
CA ALA A 476 -49.76 -15.53 -4.37
C ALA A 476 -50.48 -16.87 -4.05
N ALA A 477 -51.82 -16.85 -3.92
CA ALA A 477 -52.60 -18.05 -3.67
C ALA A 477 -52.70 -18.99 -4.90
N CYS A 478 -52.49 -18.46 -6.11
CA CYS A 478 -52.55 -19.22 -7.35
C CYS A 478 -51.18 -19.88 -7.66
N GLY A 479 -50.08 -19.17 -7.49
CA GLY A 479 -48.71 -19.68 -7.65
C GLY A 479 -48.33 -20.21 -9.03
N THR A 480 -49.15 -20.01 -10.07
CA THR A 480 -48.93 -20.54 -11.43
C THR A 480 -47.72 -19.91 -12.08
N LYS A 481 -46.83 -20.74 -12.65
CA LYS A 481 -45.68 -20.34 -13.44
C LYS A 481 -45.67 -21.06 -14.78
N MET A 482 -45.38 -20.34 -15.86
CA MET A 482 -45.25 -20.92 -17.21
C MET A 482 -44.09 -20.21 -17.94
N GLN A 483 -43.51 -20.88 -18.93
CA GLN A 483 -42.49 -20.25 -19.78
C GLN A 483 -43.16 -19.41 -20.87
N GLU A 484 -42.45 -18.40 -21.36
CA GLU A 484 -42.92 -17.63 -22.52
C GLU A 484 -43.05 -18.58 -23.72
N GLY A 485 -44.26 -18.67 -24.29
CA GLY A 485 -44.55 -19.61 -25.38
C GLY A 485 -45.14 -20.95 -24.97
N ASP A 486 -45.37 -21.21 -23.67
CA ASP A 486 -46.13 -22.40 -23.24
C ASP A 486 -47.58 -22.35 -23.75
N VAL A 487 -48.04 -23.43 -24.34
CA VAL A 487 -49.43 -23.56 -24.85
C VAL A 487 -50.31 -24.28 -23.83
N VAL A 488 -51.43 -23.68 -23.51
CA VAL A 488 -52.45 -24.33 -22.67
C VAL A 488 -53.09 -25.48 -23.47
N SER A 489 -53.13 -26.68 -22.88
CA SER A 489 -53.74 -27.84 -23.52
C SER A 489 -55.21 -27.96 -23.10
N ASP A 490 -56.05 -28.40 -24.03
CA ASP A 490 -57.48 -28.73 -23.77
C ASP A 490 -57.67 -29.97 -22.85
N GLN A 491 -56.58 -30.76 -22.69
CA GLN A 491 -56.64 -31.96 -21.82
C GLN A 491 -56.41 -31.55 -20.37
N LYS A 492 -57.33 -31.85 -19.50
CA LYS A 492 -57.19 -31.64 -18.05
C LYS A 492 -56.36 -32.74 -17.41
N CYS A 493 -55.74 -32.40 -16.30
CA CYS A 493 -54.90 -33.31 -15.53
C CYS A 493 -55.68 -34.49 -15.01
N PRO A 494 -55.26 -35.71 -15.31
CA PRO A 494 -56.02 -36.92 -14.84
C PRO A 494 -55.96 -37.10 -13.31
N SER A 495 -54.96 -36.50 -12.64
CA SER A 495 -54.76 -36.64 -11.18
C SER A 495 -55.54 -35.62 -10.35
N CYS A 496 -55.82 -34.41 -10.86
CA CYS A 496 -56.45 -33.35 -10.07
C CYS A 496 -57.42 -32.46 -10.84
N GLY A 497 -57.69 -32.74 -12.10
CA GLY A 497 -58.58 -31.95 -12.97
C GLY A 497 -58.05 -30.57 -13.35
N GLY A 498 -56.85 -30.20 -12.93
CA GLY A 498 -56.23 -28.89 -13.22
C GLY A 498 -55.83 -28.74 -14.68
N ILE A 499 -55.57 -27.48 -15.08
CA ILE A 499 -55.13 -27.13 -16.44
C ILE A 499 -53.74 -27.67 -16.69
N THR A 500 -53.48 -28.16 -17.91
CA THR A 500 -52.19 -28.67 -18.33
C THR A 500 -51.55 -27.79 -19.41
N LEU A 501 -50.22 -27.70 -19.38
CA LEU A 501 -49.39 -27.01 -20.38
C LEU A 501 -48.70 -28.04 -21.25
N LEU A 502 -48.75 -27.84 -22.57
CA LEU A 502 -47.99 -28.62 -23.52
C LEU A 502 -46.53 -28.21 -23.50
N LYS A 503 -45.65 -29.14 -23.17
CA LYS A 503 -44.20 -28.92 -23.12
C LYS A 503 -43.46 -29.90 -24.00
N THR A 504 -42.31 -29.46 -24.50
CA THR A 504 -41.40 -30.32 -25.24
C THR A 504 -40.15 -30.60 -24.38
N GLY A 505 -39.86 -31.85 -24.14
CA GLY A 505 -38.71 -32.31 -23.36
C GLY A 505 -37.75 -33.16 -24.17
N LYS A 506 -36.69 -33.65 -23.53
CA LYS A 506 -35.69 -34.53 -24.14
C LYS A 506 -36.28 -35.80 -24.78
N PHE A 507 -37.45 -36.23 -24.28
CA PHE A 507 -38.13 -37.47 -24.67
C PHE A 507 -39.44 -37.22 -25.44
N GLY A 508 -39.62 -36.03 -26.02
CA GLY A 508 -40.81 -35.67 -26.81
C GLY A 508 -41.76 -34.71 -26.07
N LYS A 509 -42.98 -34.60 -26.63
CA LYS A 509 -44.04 -33.74 -26.09
C LYS A 509 -44.72 -34.38 -24.89
N TYR A 510 -44.97 -33.57 -23.86
CA TYR A 510 -45.68 -34.02 -22.66
C TYR A 510 -46.58 -32.91 -22.10
N LEU A 511 -47.59 -33.29 -21.38
CA LEU A 511 -48.44 -32.38 -20.63
C LEU A 511 -47.93 -32.26 -19.19
N LYS A 512 -47.85 -31.03 -18.66
CA LYS A 512 -47.51 -30.76 -17.25
C LYS A 512 -48.66 -30.00 -16.60
N CYS A 513 -49.15 -30.51 -15.50
CA CYS A 513 -50.22 -29.86 -14.75
C CYS A 513 -49.72 -28.62 -14.02
N THR A 514 -50.46 -27.48 -14.13
CA THR A 514 -50.14 -26.20 -13.45
C THR A 514 -50.46 -26.26 -11.94
N LYS A 515 -51.32 -27.18 -11.48
CA LYS A 515 -51.77 -27.26 -10.08
C LYS A 515 -50.96 -28.29 -9.26
N CYS A 516 -50.84 -29.53 -9.74
CA CYS A 516 -50.17 -30.59 -8.99
C CYS A 516 -48.79 -30.99 -9.53
N GLY A 517 -48.35 -30.41 -10.65
CA GLY A 517 -47.05 -30.70 -11.27
C GLY A 517 -46.95 -32.05 -11.99
N ALA A 518 -48.02 -32.88 -11.97
CA ALA A 518 -48.04 -34.16 -12.64
C ALA A 518 -47.78 -34.02 -14.14
N THR A 519 -47.04 -34.97 -14.72
CA THR A 519 -46.71 -35.00 -16.15
C THR A 519 -47.31 -36.21 -16.84
N LYS A 520 -47.81 -36.04 -18.09
CA LYS A 520 -48.31 -37.10 -18.95
C LYS A 520 -47.60 -37.01 -20.31
N SER A 521 -46.91 -38.07 -20.71
CA SER A 521 -46.32 -38.16 -22.05
C SER A 521 -47.39 -38.23 -23.11
N LEU A 522 -47.14 -37.57 -24.24
CA LEU A 522 -47.96 -37.60 -25.45
C LEU A 522 -47.33 -38.43 -26.56
N ASN A 523 -46.30 -39.21 -26.24
CA ASN A 523 -45.66 -40.06 -27.23
C ASN A 523 -46.58 -41.18 -27.69
N GLU A 524 -46.55 -41.49 -28.98
CA GLU A 524 -47.27 -42.64 -29.54
C GLU A 524 -46.62 -43.92 -29.04
N TYR A 525 -47.44 -44.83 -28.55
CA TYR A 525 -47.03 -46.18 -28.19
C TYR A 525 -47.13 -47.09 -29.41
N ALA A 526 -46.12 -47.86 -29.70
CA ALA A 526 -45.98 -48.65 -30.92
C ALA A 526 -46.00 -50.18 -30.66
N GLY A 527 -46.13 -50.60 -29.40
CA GLY A 527 -46.16 -52.01 -29.02
C GLY A 527 -45.87 -52.28 -27.56
N ILE A 528 -45.64 -53.52 -27.21
CA ILE A 528 -45.29 -53.95 -25.85
C ILE A 528 -43.84 -54.39 -25.80
N CYS A 529 -43.12 -53.96 -24.83
CA CYS A 529 -41.72 -54.34 -24.60
C CYS A 529 -41.59 -55.84 -24.31
N PRO A 530 -40.80 -56.59 -25.06
CA PRO A 530 -40.64 -58.03 -24.85
C PRO A 530 -39.89 -58.36 -23.54
N LYS A 531 -39.11 -57.38 -22.96
CA LYS A 531 -38.37 -57.60 -21.70
C LYS A 531 -39.23 -57.41 -20.45
N CYS A 532 -40.15 -56.45 -20.40
CA CYS A 532 -40.84 -56.06 -19.19
C CYS A 532 -42.35 -55.84 -19.36
N HIS A 533 -42.86 -56.11 -20.52
CA HIS A 533 -44.29 -56.00 -20.90
C HIS A 533 -44.91 -54.60 -20.73
N LYS A 534 -44.08 -53.55 -20.60
CA LYS A 534 -44.54 -52.14 -20.62
C LYS A 534 -44.63 -51.62 -22.04
N PRO A 535 -45.49 -50.62 -22.32
CA PRO A 535 -45.61 -50.05 -23.65
C PRO A 535 -44.25 -49.51 -24.15
N THR A 536 -43.95 -49.61 -25.45
CA THR A 536 -42.82 -48.98 -26.12
C THR A 536 -43.27 -47.65 -26.68
N GLN A 537 -42.31 -46.69 -26.73
CA GLN A 537 -42.52 -45.33 -27.19
C GLN A 537 -41.66 -45.06 -28.42
N LYS A 538 -42.24 -44.40 -29.42
CA LYS A 538 -41.50 -43.90 -30.59
C LYS A 538 -40.61 -42.72 -30.20
N MET A 539 -39.32 -42.82 -30.47
CA MET A 539 -38.30 -41.83 -30.16
C MET A 539 -37.46 -41.54 -31.40
N THR A 540 -36.84 -40.36 -31.42
CA THR A 540 -35.93 -39.96 -32.49
C THR A 540 -34.52 -39.72 -31.94
N SER A 541 -33.52 -40.34 -32.52
CA SER A 541 -32.13 -40.17 -32.15
C SER A 541 -31.61 -38.77 -32.53
N LYS A 542 -30.46 -38.36 -31.99
CA LYS A 542 -29.80 -37.10 -32.38
C LYS A 542 -29.48 -36.99 -33.87
N LYS A 543 -29.43 -38.11 -34.60
CA LYS A 543 -29.17 -38.19 -36.03
C LYS A 543 -30.42 -38.25 -36.89
N GLY A 544 -31.64 -38.08 -36.28
CA GLY A 544 -32.92 -38.11 -36.99
C GLY A 544 -33.52 -39.50 -37.18
N THR A 545 -32.86 -40.59 -36.77
CA THR A 545 -33.36 -41.96 -36.91
C THR A 545 -34.41 -42.26 -35.85
N VAL A 546 -35.52 -42.80 -36.28
CA VAL A 546 -36.63 -43.23 -35.39
C VAL A 546 -36.27 -44.58 -34.75
N TYR A 547 -36.55 -44.73 -33.48
CA TYR A 547 -36.44 -45.99 -32.72
C TYR A 547 -37.53 -46.09 -31.67
N TYR A 548 -37.75 -47.26 -31.14
CA TYR A 548 -38.76 -47.53 -30.11
C TYR A 548 -38.05 -47.92 -28.80
N GLY A 549 -38.25 -47.13 -27.77
CA GLY A 549 -37.66 -47.37 -26.45
C GLY A 549 -38.72 -47.81 -25.45
N CYS A 550 -38.38 -48.63 -24.47
CA CYS A 550 -39.28 -49.06 -23.42
C CYS A 550 -39.66 -47.88 -22.48
N SER A 551 -40.96 -47.73 -22.17
CA SER A 551 -41.42 -46.70 -21.20
C SER A 551 -40.97 -46.98 -19.76
N GLY A 552 -40.41 -48.16 -19.50
CA GLY A 552 -39.84 -48.54 -18.21
C GLY A 552 -38.39 -48.12 -17.97
N TYR A 553 -37.76 -47.39 -18.92
CA TYR A 553 -36.42 -46.86 -18.73
C TYR A 553 -36.36 -45.91 -17.51
N PRO A 554 -35.30 -45.91 -16.65
CA PRO A 554 -34.05 -46.69 -16.79
C PRO A 554 -34.13 -48.15 -16.25
N ALA A 555 -35.21 -48.59 -15.65
CA ALA A 555 -35.32 -49.95 -15.12
C ALA A 555 -35.37 -51.03 -16.23
N CYS A 556 -35.73 -50.67 -17.47
CA CYS A 556 -35.71 -51.53 -18.63
C CYS A 556 -35.09 -50.77 -19.81
N ASP A 557 -33.99 -51.28 -20.35
CA ASP A 557 -33.16 -50.69 -21.38
C ASP A 557 -33.49 -51.12 -22.81
N PHE A 558 -34.63 -51.78 -23.01
CA PHE A 558 -35.03 -52.29 -24.32
C PHE A 558 -35.19 -51.15 -25.36
N ILE A 559 -34.55 -51.33 -26.51
CA ILE A 559 -34.64 -50.46 -27.69
C ILE A 559 -34.80 -51.34 -28.93
N SER A 560 -35.72 -50.97 -29.82
CA SER A 560 -35.88 -51.52 -31.14
C SER A 560 -35.73 -50.43 -32.19
N TRP A 561 -35.13 -50.75 -33.33
CA TRP A 561 -34.89 -49.86 -34.45
C TRP A 561 -35.81 -50.13 -35.65
N ASP A 562 -36.67 -51.11 -35.50
CA ASP A 562 -37.68 -51.54 -36.52
C ASP A 562 -39.06 -51.01 -36.19
#